data_37d0674e3182a8bdcd42199e9f2b95b2
#
_entry.id   37d0674e3182a8bdcd42199e9f2b95b2
#
_cell.length_a   1.000
_cell.length_b   1.000
_cell.length_c   1.000
_cell.angle_alpha   90.00
_cell.angle_beta   90.00
_cell.angle_gamma   90.00
#
_symmetry.space_group_name_H-M   'P 1'
#
loop_
_entity.id
_entity.type
_entity.pdbx_description
1 polymer ?
#
loop_
_entity_poly.entity_id
_entity_poly.type
_entity_poly.pdbx_seq_one_letter_code
_entity_poly.pdbx_strand_id
1 'polypeptide(L)'
;LCLEPALPDGSLKTFRKGVADFTVIAHGRSAHAGADPHRGINAIEELAYQIMRLRQLADPRRGTTVTVGVIRGGTRPNVIPEQAEMIVDVRVSTRSEMSRIEAAFRSLRPILEGARLEVRGGFNRPPMERNAQMIATFERARAIAATLGLALTEGGTGGGSDANFTAALGIPTLDGLGAVGNGAHALDEHVRIDSLPLRAALVAALLTRWTV
;
A
#
# COMPACT_ATOMS: atom_id res chain seq x y z
N LEU A 1 14.88 -13.30 6.44
CA LEU A 1 13.70 -14.16 6.51
C LEU A 1 12.57 -13.41 7.22
N CYS A 2 11.39 -13.32 6.60
CA CYS A 2 10.22 -12.65 7.17
C CYS A 2 9.12 -13.70 7.44
N LEU A 3 8.69 -13.79 8.71
CA LEU A 3 7.76 -14.82 9.19
C LEU A 3 6.29 -14.35 9.12
N GLU A 4 5.97 -13.47 8.20
CA GLU A 4 4.59 -13.15 7.86
C GLU A 4 3.85 -14.39 7.36
N PRO A 5 2.52 -14.45 7.47
CA PRO A 5 1.74 -15.60 6.97
C PRO A 5 2.07 -15.92 5.52
N ALA A 6 2.09 -17.20 5.17
CA ALA A 6 2.14 -17.64 3.78
C ALA A 6 0.88 -17.23 3.01
N LEU A 7 0.88 -17.41 1.69
CA LEU A 7 -0.36 -17.37 0.93
C LEU A 7 -1.26 -18.58 1.30
N PRO A 8 -2.58 -18.54 1.04
CA PRO A 8 -3.50 -19.62 1.44
C PRO A 8 -3.14 -21.02 0.92
N ASP A 9 -2.43 -21.08 -0.20
CA ASP A 9 -1.90 -22.32 -0.80
C ASP A 9 -0.52 -22.72 -0.25
N GLY A 10 0.04 -21.96 0.71
CA GLY A 10 1.37 -22.18 1.28
C GLY A 10 2.53 -21.55 0.50
N SER A 11 2.26 -20.84 -0.60
CA SER A 11 3.28 -20.13 -1.40
C SER A 11 3.98 -19.04 -0.61
N LEU A 12 5.26 -18.80 -0.91
CA LEU A 12 6.00 -17.62 -0.43
C LEU A 12 5.55 -16.35 -1.17
N LYS A 13 5.80 -15.21 -0.54
CA LYS A 13 5.53 -13.90 -1.13
C LYS A 13 6.83 -13.33 -1.71
N THR A 14 6.94 -13.33 -3.03
CA THR A 14 8.06 -12.73 -3.78
C THR A 14 7.74 -11.34 -4.30
N PHE A 15 6.53 -10.87 -4.02
CA PHE A 15 6.02 -9.57 -4.42
C PHE A 15 5.07 -9.02 -3.36
N ARG A 16 5.24 -7.74 -3.01
CA ARG A 16 4.30 -6.95 -2.20
C ARG A 16 4.17 -5.54 -2.74
N LYS A 17 2.96 -4.99 -2.73
CA LYS A 17 2.80 -3.59 -3.09
C LYS A 17 3.47 -2.67 -2.07
N GLY A 18 3.99 -1.54 -2.55
CA GLY A 18 4.33 -0.39 -1.73
C GLY A 18 3.07 0.30 -1.25
N VAL A 19 3.17 0.98 -0.11
CA VAL A 19 2.03 1.57 0.61
C VAL A 19 2.30 3.03 0.89
N ALA A 20 1.36 3.89 0.54
CA ALA A 20 1.37 5.30 0.91
C ALA A 20 0.03 5.74 1.48
N ASP A 21 0.10 6.66 2.44
CA ASP A 21 -1.02 7.42 2.94
C ASP A 21 -0.75 8.91 2.69
N PHE A 22 -1.62 9.54 1.91
CA PHE A 22 -1.57 10.98 1.68
C PHE A 22 -2.79 11.64 2.33
N THR A 23 -2.56 12.72 3.06
CA THR A 23 -3.60 13.63 3.50
C THR A 23 -3.59 14.86 2.60
N VAL A 24 -4.72 15.13 1.94
CA VAL A 24 -4.91 16.34 1.14
C VAL A 24 -5.89 17.24 1.85
N ILE A 25 -5.45 18.46 2.17
CA ILE A 25 -6.24 19.47 2.86
C ILE A 25 -6.50 20.61 1.88
N ALA A 26 -7.77 20.93 1.69
CA ALA A 26 -8.21 22.11 0.95
C ALA A 26 -8.53 23.24 1.92
N HIS A 27 -8.00 24.41 1.64
CA HIS A 27 -8.31 25.66 2.32
C HIS A 27 -9.03 26.58 1.36
N GLY A 28 -10.20 27.00 1.75
CA GLY A 28 -11.05 27.96 1.03
C GLY A 28 -11.33 29.19 1.88
N ARG A 29 -12.56 29.67 1.83
CA ARG A 29 -13.03 30.82 2.61
C ARG A 29 -14.50 30.66 2.96
N SER A 30 -14.83 30.81 4.25
CA SER A 30 -16.23 30.73 4.70
C SER A 30 -17.02 31.93 4.25
N ALA A 31 -18.33 31.69 4.01
CA ALA A 31 -19.33 32.70 3.74
C ALA A 31 -20.73 32.13 4.05
N HIS A 32 -21.74 32.99 4.18
CA HIS A 32 -23.11 32.52 4.30
C HIS A 32 -23.59 31.99 2.94
N ALA A 33 -24.00 30.74 2.88
CA ALA A 33 -24.30 30.05 1.62
C ALA A 33 -25.47 30.66 0.82
N GLY A 34 -26.41 31.30 1.49
CA GLY A 34 -27.56 31.94 0.86
C GLY A 34 -27.43 33.47 0.67
N ALA A 35 -26.73 34.17 1.57
CA ALA A 35 -26.61 35.63 1.49
C ALA A 35 -25.45 36.11 0.61
N ASP A 36 -24.27 35.51 0.81
CA ASP A 36 -23.03 35.97 0.16
C ASP A 36 -22.22 34.80 -0.45
N PRO A 37 -22.81 33.89 -1.27
CA PRO A 37 -22.15 32.73 -1.77
C PRO A 37 -20.91 33.08 -2.61
N HIS A 38 -20.95 34.19 -3.33
CA HIS A 38 -19.83 34.67 -4.18
C HIS A 38 -18.59 35.11 -3.40
N ARG A 39 -18.69 35.32 -2.09
CA ARG A 39 -17.56 35.65 -1.21
C ARG A 39 -16.87 34.40 -0.65
N GLY A 40 -17.52 33.24 -0.73
CA GLY A 40 -17.00 31.97 -0.25
C GLY A 40 -16.11 31.27 -1.27
N ILE A 41 -15.27 30.35 -0.77
CA ILE A 41 -14.51 29.38 -1.59
C ILE A 41 -14.72 28.04 -0.91
N ASN A 42 -15.42 27.12 -1.57
CA ASN A 42 -15.86 25.88 -0.96
C ASN A 42 -14.75 24.81 -0.95
N ALA A 43 -14.18 24.55 0.21
CA ALA A 43 -13.12 23.56 0.35
C ALA A 43 -13.57 22.11 0.08
N ILE A 44 -14.85 21.77 0.33
CA ILE A 44 -15.40 20.45 0.01
C ILE A 44 -15.50 20.30 -1.52
N GLU A 45 -15.94 21.32 -2.22
CA GLU A 45 -16.01 21.32 -3.69
C GLU A 45 -14.63 21.20 -4.30
N GLU A 46 -13.64 21.90 -3.77
CA GLU A 46 -12.23 21.74 -4.18
C GLU A 46 -11.77 20.29 -4.03
N LEU A 47 -12.06 19.63 -2.89
CA LEU A 47 -11.70 18.23 -2.72
C LEU A 47 -12.46 17.31 -3.69
N ALA A 48 -13.71 17.62 -4.04
CA ALA A 48 -14.44 16.82 -5.03
C ALA A 48 -13.72 16.83 -6.41
N TYR A 49 -13.23 17.97 -6.85
CA TYR A 49 -12.40 18.06 -8.06
C TYR A 49 -11.10 17.27 -7.92
N GLN A 50 -10.43 17.38 -6.78
CA GLN A 50 -9.20 16.64 -6.55
C GLN A 50 -9.43 15.13 -6.51
N ILE A 51 -10.54 14.63 -5.95
CA ILE A 51 -10.92 13.20 -5.97
C ILE A 51 -11.02 12.70 -7.41
N MET A 52 -11.72 13.42 -8.27
CA MET A 52 -11.87 13.04 -9.68
C MET A 52 -10.52 13.01 -10.41
N ARG A 53 -9.64 13.93 -10.08
CA ARG A 53 -8.28 14.00 -10.64
C ARG A 53 -7.39 12.86 -10.13
N LEU A 54 -7.38 12.60 -8.83
CA LEU A 54 -6.59 11.54 -8.21
C LEU A 54 -7.03 10.14 -8.66
N ARG A 55 -8.33 9.93 -8.89
CA ARG A 55 -8.86 8.69 -9.43
C ARG A 55 -8.21 8.28 -10.75
N GLN A 56 -7.81 9.25 -11.58
CA GLN A 56 -7.15 9.01 -12.87
C GLN A 56 -5.72 8.48 -12.72
N LEU A 57 -5.13 8.57 -11.53
CA LEU A 57 -3.80 8.03 -11.24
C LEU A 57 -3.79 6.51 -11.06
N ALA A 58 -4.96 5.92 -10.76
CA ALA A 58 -5.10 4.46 -10.65
C ALA A 58 -4.88 3.80 -12.01
N ASP A 59 -4.06 2.75 -12.02
CA ASP A 59 -3.77 1.96 -13.22
C ASP A 59 -3.67 0.48 -12.84
N PRO A 60 -4.74 -0.32 -13.06
CA PRO A 60 -4.72 -1.74 -12.76
C PRO A 60 -3.64 -2.53 -13.52
N ARG A 61 -3.27 -2.09 -14.74
CA ARG A 61 -2.23 -2.76 -15.55
C ARG A 61 -0.84 -2.59 -14.95
N ARG A 62 -0.61 -1.46 -14.26
CA ARG A 62 0.62 -1.17 -13.51
C ARG A 62 0.53 -1.58 -12.05
N GLY A 63 -0.62 -2.14 -11.63
CA GLY A 63 -0.88 -2.54 -10.26
C GLY A 63 -1.05 -1.37 -9.29
N THR A 64 -1.34 -0.17 -9.78
CA THR A 64 -1.55 1.03 -8.95
C THR A 64 -3.00 1.18 -8.57
N THR A 65 -3.28 1.29 -7.29
CA THR A 65 -4.60 1.63 -6.73
C THR A 65 -4.54 2.95 -5.98
N VAL A 66 -5.60 3.74 -6.08
CA VAL A 66 -5.78 5.02 -5.38
C VAL A 66 -7.18 5.05 -4.81
N THR A 67 -7.30 5.13 -3.50
CA THR A 67 -8.58 5.07 -2.78
C THR A 67 -8.67 6.22 -1.79
N VAL A 68 -9.65 7.09 -1.96
CA VAL A 68 -10.02 8.07 -0.92
C VAL A 68 -10.88 7.33 0.10
N GLY A 69 -10.28 6.97 1.24
CA GLY A 69 -10.93 6.19 2.28
C GLY A 69 -11.67 7.03 3.32
N VAL A 70 -11.25 8.28 3.50
CA VAL A 70 -11.83 9.20 4.48
C VAL A 70 -11.93 10.58 3.85
N ILE A 71 -13.05 11.28 4.12
CA ILE A 71 -13.24 12.69 3.82
C ILE A 71 -13.98 13.39 4.97
N ARG A 72 -13.55 14.58 5.33
CA ARG A 72 -14.16 15.40 6.37
C ARG A 72 -14.14 16.87 5.96
N GLY A 73 -15.15 17.64 6.31
CA GLY A 73 -15.19 19.06 6.02
C GLY A 73 -16.50 19.72 6.40
N GLY A 74 -16.44 21.05 6.50
CA GLY A 74 -17.62 21.87 6.85
C GLY A 74 -18.02 21.82 8.32
N THR A 75 -18.90 22.74 8.71
CA THR A 75 -19.40 22.89 10.09
C THR A 75 -20.91 22.91 10.17
N ARG A 76 -21.55 23.57 9.20
CA ARG A 76 -23.02 23.74 9.12
C ARG A 76 -23.49 23.80 7.67
N PRO A 77 -24.70 23.35 7.34
CA PRO A 77 -25.16 23.26 5.95
C PRO A 77 -25.36 24.64 5.28
N ASN A 78 -25.52 25.72 6.05
CA ASN A 78 -25.69 27.08 5.54
C ASN A 78 -24.40 27.93 5.56
N VAL A 79 -23.22 27.28 5.75
CA VAL A 79 -21.90 27.94 5.74
C VAL A 79 -21.03 27.27 4.67
N ILE A 80 -20.46 28.05 3.76
CA ILE A 80 -19.48 27.56 2.80
C ILE A 80 -18.25 27.08 3.56
N PRO A 81 -17.80 25.82 3.40
CA PRO A 81 -16.69 25.27 4.14
C PRO A 81 -15.37 25.93 3.78
N GLU A 82 -14.67 26.47 4.77
CA GLU A 82 -13.33 27.05 4.59
C GLU A 82 -12.21 26.00 4.68
N GLN A 83 -12.51 24.81 5.20
CA GLN A 83 -11.54 23.72 5.27
C GLN A 83 -12.23 22.37 5.07
N ALA A 84 -11.53 21.50 4.34
CA ALA A 84 -11.86 20.10 4.21
C ALA A 84 -10.57 19.29 4.06
N GLU A 85 -10.60 18.03 4.49
CA GLU A 85 -9.47 17.09 4.34
C GLU A 85 -9.94 15.74 3.80
N MET A 86 -9.07 15.06 3.09
CA MET A 86 -9.25 13.68 2.70
C MET A 86 -7.98 12.86 2.93
N ILE A 87 -8.16 11.58 3.25
CA ILE A 87 -7.06 10.61 3.38
C ILE A 87 -7.15 9.63 2.22
N VAL A 88 -6.01 9.47 1.54
CA VAL A 88 -5.89 8.69 0.31
C VAL A 88 -4.89 7.56 0.53
N ASP A 89 -5.36 6.31 0.53
CA ASP A 89 -4.51 5.11 0.46
C ASP A 89 -4.06 4.90 -0.98
N VAL A 90 -2.76 4.70 -1.18
CA VAL A 90 -2.19 4.37 -2.48
C VAL A 90 -1.32 3.12 -2.37
N ARG A 91 -1.55 2.19 -3.30
CA ARG A 91 -0.72 0.99 -3.43
C ARG A 91 -0.09 0.96 -4.81
N VAL A 92 1.21 0.62 -4.87
CA VAL A 92 1.97 0.56 -6.12
C VAL A 92 2.79 -0.71 -6.21
N SER A 93 2.94 -1.23 -7.43
CA SER A 93 3.68 -2.48 -7.64
C SER A 93 5.17 -2.28 -7.89
N THR A 94 5.60 -1.07 -8.32
CA THR A 94 6.99 -0.80 -8.70
C THR A 94 7.48 0.54 -8.18
N ARG A 95 8.80 0.69 -8.09
CA ARG A 95 9.44 1.97 -7.74
C ARG A 95 9.14 3.08 -8.76
N SER A 96 9.00 2.73 -10.04
CA SER A 96 8.64 3.72 -11.06
C SER A 96 7.25 4.29 -10.83
N GLU A 97 6.28 3.43 -10.45
CA GLU A 97 4.94 3.89 -10.06
C GLU A 97 4.96 4.70 -8.76
N MET A 98 5.77 4.30 -7.78
CA MET A 98 6.00 5.08 -6.56
C MET A 98 6.43 6.52 -6.90
N SER A 99 7.46 6.67 -7.73
CA SER A 99 7.95 8.00 -8.16
C SER A 99 6.91 8.78 -8.95
N ARG A 100 6.13 8.12 -9.82
CA ARG A 100 5.05 8.73 -10.59
C ARG A 100 3.96 9.29 -9.66
N ILE A 101 3.53 8.50 -8.69
CA ILE A 101 2.51 8.92 -7.70
C ILE A 101 3.03 10.07 -6.84
N GLU A 102 4.24 9.98 -6.30
CA GLU A 102 4.82 11.09 -5.51
C GLU A 102 4.89 12.40 -6.30
N ALA A 103 5.30 12.32 -7.56
CA ALA A 103 5.34 13.50 -8.44
C ALA A 103 3.94 14.07 -8.67
N ALA A 104 2.94 13.20 -8.87
CA ALA A 104 1.55 13.62 -9.08
C ALA A 104 1.00 14.35 -7.85
N PHE A 105 1.18 13.80 -6.63
CA PHE A 105 0.73 14.47 -5.40
C PHE A 105 1.45 15.79 -5.13
N ARG A 106 2.77 15.86 -5.37
CA ARG A 106 3.53 17.13 -5.26
C ARG A 106 3.09 18.19 -6.27
N SER A 107 2.59 17.78 -7.41
CA SER A 107 2.13 18.68 -8.48
C SER A 107 0.68 19.12 -8.37
N LEU A 108 -0.08 18.66 -7.37
CA LEU A 108 -1.47 19.08 -7.19
C LEU A 108 -1.56 20.60 -7.07
N ARG A 109 -2.53 21.16 -7.78
CA ARG A 109 -2.85 22.61 -7.74
C ARG A 109 -4.34 22.75 -7.56
N PRO A 110 -4.79 23.76 -6.83
CA PRO A 110 -6.21 24.03 -6.67
C PRO A 110 -6.88 24.30 -8.02
N ILE A 111 -8.16 23.98 -8.10
CA ILE A 111 -9.03 24.23 -9.26
C ILE A 111 -9.87 25.48 -9.02
N LEU A 112 -10.38 25.65 -7.80
CA LEU A 112 -11.11 26.85 -7.46
C LEU A 112 -10.16 28.02 -7.25
N GLU A 113 -10.47 29.14 -7.89
CA GLU A 113 -9.69 30.38 -7.74
C GLU A 113 -9.67 30.82 -6.26
N GLY A 114 -8.46 31.14 -5.77
CA GLY A 114 -8.23 31.54 -4.37
C GLY A 114 -8.22 30.39 -3.36
N ALA A 115 -8.49 29.15 -3.75
CA ALA A 115 -8.26 27.99 -2.90
C ALA A 115 -6.76 27.69 -2.74
N ARG A 116 -6.40 27.00 -1.66
CA ARG A 116 -5.05 26.50 -1.42
C ARG A 116 -5.12 25.00 -1.04
N LEU A 117 -4.19 24.24 -1.55
CA LEU A 117 -4.02 22.83 -1.19
C LEU A 117 -2.77 22.64 -0.34
N GLU A 118 -2.88 21.75 0.61
CA GLU A 118 -1.77 21.23 1.39
C GLU A 118 -1.76 19.70 1.28
N VAL A 119 -0.61 19.11 0.98
CA VAL A 119 -0.43 17.66 0.88
C VAL A 119 0.58 17.21 1.91
N ARG A 120 0.19 16.27 2.75
CA ARG A 120 1.05 15.64 3.77
C ARG A 120 1.12 14.14 3.54
N GLY A 121 2.11 13.50 4.16
CA GLY A 121 2.28 12.04 4.07
C GLY A 121 3.15 11.63 2.88
N GLY A 122 2.97 10.39 2.44
CA GLY A 122 3.78 9.77 1.39
C GLY A 122 3.90 8.27 1.56
N PHE A 123 4.86 7.67 0.87
CA PHE A 123 5.10 6.24 1.01
C PHE A 123 5.73 5.91 2.36
N ASN A 124 5.05 5.05 3.11
CA ASN A 124 5.55 4.49 4.37
C ASN A 124 6.24 3.13 4.14
N ARG A 125 5.96 2.45 3.03
CA ARG A 125 6.64 1.23 2.59
C ARG A 125 6.89 1.26 1.09
N PRO A 126 8.13 1.07 0.63
CA PRO A 126 8.44 0.89 -0.79
C PRO A 126 7.88 -0.45 -1.30
N PRO A 127 7.70 -0.65 -2.61
CA PRO A 127 7.30 -1.95 -3.14
C PRO A 127 8.44 -2.98 -2.99
N MET A 128 8.06 -4.22 -2.69
CA MET A 128 8.92 -5.40 -2.81
C MET A 128 8.69 -5.99 -4.20
N GLU A 129 9.62 -5.75 -5.10
CA GLU A 129 9.49 -6.14 -6.50
C GLU A 129 10.07 -7.54 -6.75
N ARG A 130 9.42 -8.32 -7.62
CA ARG A 130 9.94 -9.59 -8.12
C ARG A 130 11.01 -9.34 -9.20
N ASN A 131 12.17 -8.85 -8.79
CA ASN A 131 13.32 -8.61 -9.65
C ASN A 131 14.23 -9.87 -9.76
N ALA A 132 15.32 -9.76 -10.53
CA ALA A 132 16.25 -10.88 -10.73
C ALA A 132 16.83 -11.41 -9.41
N GLN A 133 17.13 -10.55 -8.45
CA GLN A 133 17.63 -10.95 -7.13
C GLN A 133 16.56 -11.72 -6.34
N MET A 134 15.31 -11.26 -6.37
CA MET A 134 14.20 -11.95 -5.72
C MET A 134 13.97 -13.34 -6.33
N ILE A 135 14.04 -13.44 -7.66
CA ILE A 135 13.95 -14.73 -8.37
C ILE A 135 15.06 -15.68 -7.90
N ALA A 136 16.31 -15.23 -7.90
CA ALA A 136 17.45 -16.05 -7.47
C ALA A 136 17.31 -16.49 -6.00
N THR A 137 16.85 -15.57 -5.12
CA THR A 137 16.59 -15.86 -3.70
C THR A 137 15.51 -16.91 -3.55
N PHE A 138 14.40 -16.79 -4.29
CA PHE A 138 13.31 -17.77 -4.25
C PHE A 138 13.75 -19.14 -4.79
N GLU A 139 14.45 -19.19 -5.93
CA GLU A 139 14.93 -20.45 -6.52
C GLU A 139 15.86 -21.22 -5.56
N ARG A 140 16.71 -20.51 -4.84
CA ARG A 140 17.54 -21.10 -3.81
C ARG A 140 16.72 -21.68 -2.66
N ALA A 141 15.70 -20.93 -2.18
CA ALA A 141 14.80 -21.43 -1.16
C ALA A 141 14.01 -22.65 -1.65
N ARG A 142 13.59 -22.67 -2.90
CA ARG A 142 12.90 -23.80 -3.54
C ARG A 142 13.78 -25.06 -3.59
N ALA A 143 15.05 -24.89 -3.95
CA ALA A 143 16.01 -26.01 -3.94
C ALA A 143 16.21 -26.60 -2.54
N ILE A 144 16.30 -25.75 -1.50
CA ILE A 144 16.39 -26.20 -0.10
C ILE A 144 15.10 -26.91 0.32
N ALA A 145 13.92 -26.35 -0.01
CA ALA A 145 12.61 -26.94 0.31
C ALA A 145 12.43 -28.33 -0.33
N ALA A 146 12.93 -28.52 -1.56
CA ALA A 146 12.87 -29.79 -2.27
C ALA A 146 13.60 -30.91 -1.51
N THR A 147 14.67 -30.60 -0.74
CA THR A 147 15.35 -31.60 0.10
C THR A 147 14.52 -32.09 1.28
N LEU A 148 13.43 -31.41 1.60
CA LEU A 148 12.42 -31.79 2.60
C LEU A 148 11.18 -32.44 1.95
N GLY A 149 11.18 -32.66 0.64
CA GLY A 149 10.02 -33.12 -0.10
C GLY A 149 8.92 -32.04 -0.27
N LEU A 150 9.25 -30.77 -0.05
CA LEU A 150 8.30 -29.66 -0.16
C LEU A 150 8.34 -29.01 -1.55
N ALA A 151 7.22 -29.00 -2.26
CA ALA A 151 7.02 -28.26 -3.50
C ALA A 151 6.72 -26.79 -3.17
N LEU A 152 7.76 -25.95 -3.11
CA LEU A 152 7.61 -24.52 -2.79
C LEU A 152 7.20 -23.72 -4.02
N THR A 153 6.14 -22.95 -3.89
CA THR A 153 5.60 -22.04 -4.90
C THR A 153 5.68 -20.58 -4.45
N GLU A 154 5.47 -19.66 -5.36
CA GLU A 154 5.54 -18.23 -5.10
C GLU A 154 4.30 -17.48 -5.59
N GLY A 155 4.04 -16.34 -4.98
CA GLY A 155 2.96 -15.44 -5.37
C GLY A 155 3.17 -14.05 -4.79
N GLY A 156 2.15 -13.23 -4.83
CA GLY A 156 2.21 -11.86 -4.35
C GLY A 156 0.95 -11.39 -3.63
N THR A 157 1.05 -10.26 -2.95
CA THR A 157 -0.07 -9.66 -2.21
C THR A 157 -0.07 -8.14 -2.32
N GLY A 158 -1.26 -7.55 -2.13
CA GLY A 158 -1.42 -6.08 -2.02
C GLY A 158 -1.05 -5.51 -0.66
N GLY A 159 -0.90 -6.36 0.38
CA GLY A 159 -0.51 -5.93 1.73
C GLY A 159 0.98 -5.71 1.86
N GLY A 160 1.38 -4.70 2.63
CA GLY A 160 2.78 -4.45 2.97
C GLY A 160 3.25 -5.28 4.18
N SER A 161 4.57 -5.44 4.33
CA SER A 161 5.23 -6.00 5.50
C SER A 161 6.61 -5.38 5.67
N ASP A 162 7.35 -5.77 6.70
CA ASP A 162 8.73 -5.31 6.90
C ASP A 162 9.70 -5.85 5.84
N ALA A 163 9.33 -6.94 5.15
CA ALA A 163 10.07 -7.44 3.99
C ALA A 163 10.18 -6.41 2.85
N ASN A 164 9.22 -5.48 2.75
CA ASN A 164 9.28 -4.37 1.81
C ASN A 164 10.56 -3.52 1.99
N PHE A 165 10.96 -3.25 3.24
CA PHE A 165 12.14 -2.41 3.53
C PHE A 165 13.43 -3.12 3.15
N THR A 166 13.60 -4.37 3.58
CA THR A 166 14.82 -5.14 3.31
C THR A 166 15.00 -5.40 1.81
N ALA A 167 13.93 -5.80 1.11
CA ALA A 167 13.96 -5.99 -0.33
C ALA A 167 14.27 -4.69 -1.10
N ALA A 168 13.72 -3.55 -0.64
CA ALA A 168 13.98 -2.26 -1.27
C ALA A 168 15.43 -1.77 -1.11
N LEU A 169 16.14 -2.24 -0.08
CA LEU A 169 17.57 -1.99 0.13
C LEU A 169 18.46 -2.94 -0.68
N GLY A 170 17.88 -3.84 -1.48
CA GLY A 170 18.64 -4.83 -2.25
C GLY A 170 19.13 -6.02 -1.43
N ILE A 171 18.58 -6.24 -0.23
CA ILE A 171 18.91 -7.40 0.60
C ILE A 171 18.08 -8.59 0.13
N PRO A 172 18.70 -9.77 -0.12
CA PRO A 172 17.95 -10.99 -0.42
C PRO A 172 16.92 -11.29 0.67
N THR A 173 15.64 -11.27 0.31
CA THR A 173 14.54 -11.33 1.26
C THR A 173 13.58 -12.44 0.87
N LEU A 174 13.19 -13.28 1.84
CA LEU A 174 12.11 -14.26 1.71
C LEU A 174 10.99 -13.88 2.66
N ASP A 175 9.79 -13.81 2.15
CA ASP A 175 8.61 -13.42 2.90
C ASP A 175 7.48 -14.45 2.78
N GLY A 176 6.55 -14.43 3.73
CA GLY A 176 5.51 -15.45 3.80
C GLY A 176 6.01 -16.78 4.34
N LEU A 177 7.03 -16.77 5.20
CA LEU A 177 7.61 -17.99 5.81
C LEU A 177 6.81 -18.48 7.02
N GLY A 178 5.88 -17.69 7.53
CA GLY A 178 5.02 -18.06 8.66
C GLY A 178 3.93 -19.08 8.30
N ALA A 179 2.97 -19.23 9.20
CA ALA A 179 1.88 -20.20 9.06
C ALA A 179 1.00 -19.93 7.83
N VAL A 180 0.33 -20.98 7.36
CA VAL A 180 -0.77 -20.85 6.40
C VAL A 180 -2.06 -20.54 7.17
N GLY A 181 -2.80 -19.55 6.73
CA GLY A 181 -4.05 -19.13 7.35
C GLY A 181 -4.82 -18.16 6.48
N ASN A 182 -5.85 -17.57 7.03
CA ASN A 182 -6.67 -16.56 6.35
C ASN A 182 -7.32 -15.61 7.38
N GLY A 183 -8.08 -14.63 6.89
CA GLY A 183 -8.85 -13.71 7.71
C GLY A 183 -8.03 -12.66 8.44
N ALA A 184 -6.82 -12.33 7.96
CA ALA A 184 -5.94 -11.32 8.60
C ALA A 184 -6.71 -10.01 8.88
N HIS A 185 -6.64 -9.53 10.15
CA HIS A 185 -7.35 -8.37 10.68
C HIS A 185 -8.88 -8.51 10.77
N ALA A 186 -9.44 -9.71 10.58
CA ALA A 186 -10.85 -10.00 10.75
C ALA A 186 -11.13 -10.86 11.99
N LEU A 187 -12.39 -10.94 12.42
CA LEU A 187 -12.78 -11.72 13.61
C LEU A 187 -12.60 -13.23 13.41
N ASP A 188 -12.54 -13.70 12.18
CA ASP A 188 -12.32 -15.09 11.77
C ASP A 188 -10.86 -15.38 11.42
N GLU A 189 -9.92 -14.51 11.82
CA GLU A 189 -8.50 -14.76 11.60
C GLU A 189 -8.07 -16.07 12.23
N HIS A 190 -7.44 -16.92 11.42
CA HIS A 190 -7.03 -18.25 11.85
C HIS A 190 -5.76 -18.73 11.14
N VAL A 191 -5.11 -19.73 11.75
CA VAL A 191 -4.00 -20.48 11.15
C VAL A 191 -4.36 -21.96 11.06
N ARG A 192 -3.84 -22.61 10.04
CA ARG A 192 -3.91 -24.06 9.88
C ARG A 192 -2.83 -24.73 10.70
N ILE A 193 -3.21 -25.46 11.75
CA ILE A 193 -2.28 -26.10 12.68
C ILE A 193 -1.39 -27.13 11.95
N ASP A 194 -1.93 -27.86 10.98
CA ASP A 194 -1.20 -28.84 10.16
C ASP A 194 -0.06 -28.20 9.33
N SER A 195 -0.12 -26.90 9.07
CA SER A 195 0.94 -26.18 8.35
C SER A 195 2.17 -25.89 9.23
N LEU A 196 2.00 -25.77 10.54
CA LEU A 196 3.06 -25.28 11.44
C LEU A 196 4.33 -26.13 11.42
N PRO A 197 4.28 -27.50 11.52
CA PRO A 197 5.50 -28.31 11.48
C PRO A 197 6.27 -28.17 10.18
N LEU A 198 5.57 -28.12 9.05
CA LEU A 198 6.20 -27.96 7.73
C LEU A 198 6.86 -26.59 7.57
N ARG A 199 6.21 -25.53 8.04
CA ARG A 199 6.75 -24.15 7.99
C ARG A 199 7.97 -24.02 8.91
N ALA A 200 7.92 -24.61 10.12
CA ALA A 200 9.05 -24.62 11.04
C ALA A 200 10.24 -25.39 10.44
N ALA A 201 10.01 -26.57 9.84
CA ALA A 201 11.06 -27.35 9.17
C ALA A 201 11.68 -26.58 8.00
N LEU A 202 10.88 -25.88 7.20
CA LEU A 202 11.37 -25.04 6.11
C LEU A 202 12.28 -23.92 6.64
N VAL A 203 11.86 -23.18 7.66
CA VAL A 203 12.66 -22.10 8.27
C VAL A 203 13.96 -22.65 8.83
N ALA A 204 13.93 -23.77 9.55
CA ALA A 204 15.13 -24.44 10.09
C ALA A 204 16.10 -24.84 8.98
N ALA A 205 15.59 -25.42 7.88
CA ALA A 205 16.42 -25.79 6.73
C ALA A 205 17.03 -24.56 6.02
N LEU A 206 16.27 -23.48 5.87
CA LEU A 206 16.78 -22.23 5.33
C LEU A 206 17.91 -21.65 6.19
N LEU A 207 17.74 -21.64 7.53
CA LEU A 207 18.75 -21.12 8.46
C LEU A 207 20.03 -21.95 8.46
N THR A 208 19.93 -23.27 8.30
CA THR A 208 21.09 -24.17 8.39
C THR A 208 21.79 -24.45 7.06
N ARG A 209 21.06 -24.33 5.93
CA ARG A 209 21.57 -24.67 4.58
C ARG A 209 21.77 -23.47 3.67
N TRP A 210 21.42 -22.27 4.14
CA TRP A 210 21.68 -21.05 3.40
C TRP A 210 23.15 -20.65 3.55
N THR A 211 24.02 -21.24 2.73
CA THR A 211 25.42 -20.80 2.64
C THR A 211 25.52 -19.53 1.80
N VAL A 212 26.29 -18.58 2.21
CA VAL A 212 26.56 -17.32 1.50
C VAL A 212 27.47 -17.58 0.30
#